data_db638d37806957b08668a588e8e77646
#
_entry.id   db638d37806957b08668a588e8e77646
#
_cell.length_a   1.000
_cell.length_b   1.000
_cell.length_c   1.000
_cell.angle_alpha   90.00
_cell.angle_beta   90.00
_cell.angle_gamma   90.00
#
_symmetry.space_group_name_H-M   'P 1'
#
loop_
_entity.id
_entity.type
_entity.pdbx_description
1 polymer ?
#
loop_
_entity_poly.entity_id
_entity_poly.type
_entity_poly.pdbx_seq_one_letter_code
_entity_poly.pdbx_strand_id
1 'polypeptide(L)'
;MHEYTGYCRPGNGRSVQLPYGGRGAHRHDFLHGSFLATGRGHGTDRALVAGLLGLAVDDPRIPESFEEAKKAGMEFSIQGISLQNAHPNSVKLEVTGVSGRKLEVIGASIGGGRIRISEIDGLTANFSGEAPTLVVYNQDRPGCIVKVTSRLGEAGINIGTMQVYRDARGGQAVMVIEVDQEVPYEQIAELEKEDGIEKVIYLCLEER
;
A
#
# COMPACT_ATOMS: atom_id res chain seq x y z
N MET A 1 21.92 -8.76 -6.14
CA MET A 1 21.64 -7.88 -4.99
C MET A 1 20.14 -7.60 -5.05
N HIS A 2 19.35 -8.39 -4.31
CA HIS A 2 17.90 -8.31 -4.35
C HIS A 2 17.46 -7.17 -3.42
N GLU A 3 16.94 -6.10 -4.00
CA GLU A 3 16.34 -5.00 -3.25
C GLU A 3 14.93 -5.42 -2.79
N TYR A 4 14.78 -5.42 -1.49
CA TYR A 4 13.61 -5.88 -0.75
C TYR A 4 12.39 -4.98 -0.95
N THR A 5 11.26 -5.61 -1.25
CA THR A 5 9.95 -5.00 -1.29
C THR A 5 9.26 -5.24 0.05
N GLY A 6 9.08 -4.18 0.84
CA GLY A 6 8.23 -4.08 2.03
C GLY A 6 8.36 -5.18 3.08
N TYR A 7 9.12 -4.92 4.12
CA TYR A 7 9.34 -5.84 5.22
C TYR A 7 8.93 -5.21 6.55
N CYS A 8 8.03 -5.87 7.30
CA CYS A 8 7.89 -5.63 8.73
C CYS A 8 9.06 -6.30 9.46
N ARG A 9 9.89 -5.53 10.17
CA ARG A 9 10.87 -6.11 11.09
C ARG A 9 10.21 -6.29 12.45
N PRO A 10 10.24 -7.48 13.04
CA PRO A 10 9.84 -7.63 14.44
C PRO A 10 10.78 -6.82 15.34
N GLY A 11 10.23 -5.97 16.17
CA GLY A 11 10.89 -5.51 17.38
C GLY A 11 11.48 -4.11 17.45
N ASN A 12 11.04 -3.12 16.70
CA ASN A 12 11.32 -1.70 17.04
C ASN A 12 10.32 -0.78 16.35
N GLY A 13 9.20 -0.51 16.96
CA GLY A 13 8.20 0.54 16.71
C GLY A 13 8.42 1.44 15.47
N ARG A 14 8.22 0.91 14.27
CA ARG A 14 8.33 1.67 13.03
C ARG A 14 7.11 1.39 12.15
N SER A 15 6.45 2.47 11.78
CA SER A 15 5.45 2.59 10.72
C SER A 15 5.77 1.74 9.49
N VAL A 16 4.71 1.28 8.79
CA VAL A 16 4.82 0.63 7.48
C VAL A 16 5.76 1.46 6.59
N GLN A 17 6.98 1.01 6.45
CA GLN A 17 7.84 1.51 5.39
C GLN A 17 7.39 0.81 4.12
N LEU A 18 6.58 1.51 3.32
CA LEU A 18 6.43 1.10 1.94
C LEU A 18 7.84 0.98 1.33
N PRO A 19 8.13 -0.07 0.55
CA PRO A 19 9.45 -0.31 -0.05
C PRO A 19 9.90 0.80 -1.01
N TYR A 20 9.12 1.83 -1.10
CA TYR A 20 9.28 3.01 -1.92
C TYR A 20 9.89 4.18 -1.13
N GLY A 21 10.29 4.00 0.16
CA GLY A 21 10.93 5.01 0.99
C GLY A 21 12.45 5.07 0.75
N GLY A 22 13.01 6.28 0.61
CA GLY A 22 14.44 6.49 0.47
C GLY A 22 14.74 7.85 -0.14
N ARG A 23 16.01 8.28 -0.10
CA ARG A 23 16.48 9.49 -0.79
C ARG A 23 16.25 9.35 -2.29
N GLY A 24 15.68 10.38 -2.92
CA GLY A 24 15.40 10.41 -4.36
C GLY A 24 14.11 9.71 -4.79
N ALA A 25 13.20 9.38 -3.87
CA ALA A 25 11.87 8.92 -4.24
C ALA A 25 10.98 10.10 -4.62
N HIS A 26 10.25 9.97 -5.75
CA HIS A 26 9.27 10.95 -6.20
C HIS A 26 7.86 10.49 -5.84
N ARG A 27 7.01 11.42 -5.38
CA ARG A 27 5.65 11.14 -4.96
C ARG A 27 4.70 12.24 -5.43
N HIS A 28 3.55 11.82 -5.89
CA HIS A 28 2.47 12.73 -6.24
C HIS A 28 1.20 12.31 -5.48
N ASP A 29 0.67 13.24 -4.69
CA ASP A 29 -0.55 13.06 -3.94
C ASP A 29 -1.66 13.86 -4.60
N PHE A 30 -2.78 13.22 -4.90
CA PHE A 30 -3.94 13.86 -5.49
C PHE A 30 -5.10 13.82 -4.50
N LEU A 31 -5.59 14.99 -4.09
CA LEU A 31 -6.72 15.13 -3.18
C LEU A 31 -8.02 15.26 -3.97
N HIS A 32 -9.04 14.54 -3.53
CA HIS A 32 -10.39 14.57 -4.10
C HIS A 32 -11.43 15.07 -3.10
N GLY A 33 -12.50 15.71 -3.61
CA GLY A 33 -13.68 16.07 -2.85
C GLY A 33 -13.39 16.95 -1.63
N SER A 34 -13.82 16.51 -0.45
CA SER A 34 -13.63 17.26 0.80
C SER A 34 -12.17 17.45 1.16
N PHE A 35 -11.29 16.48 0.88
CA PHE A 35 -9.87 16.63 1.11
C PHE A 35 -9.24 17.72 0.24
N LEU A 36 -9.70 17.89 -0.98
CA LEU A 36 -9.29 19.02 -1.81
C LEU A 36 -9.73 20.37 -1.23
N ALA A 37 -10.97 20.44 -0.74
CA ALA A 37 -11.54 21.68 -0.24
C ALA A 37 -10.98 22.09 1.14
N THR A 38 -10.72 21.14 2.03
CA THR A 38 -10.42 21.41 3.45
C THR A 38 -9.07 20.85 3.92
N GLY A 39 -8.39 20.03 3.10
CA GLY A 39 -7.21 19.27 3.50
C GLY A 39 -6.06 20.12 4.04
N ARG A 40 -5.82 21.31 3.48
CA ARG A 40 -4.80 22.24 4.00
C ARG A 40 -5.16 22.77 5.38
N GLY A 41 -6.42 23.11 5.62
CA GLY A 41 -6.91 23.62 6.90
C GLY A 41 -6.90 22.58 8.01
N HIS A 42 -7.05 21.32 7.66
CA HIS A 42 -7.05 20.19 8.60
C HIS A 42 -5.71 19.44 8.67
N GLY A 43 -4.68 19.88 7.92
CA GLY A 43 -3.37 19.25 7.93
C GLY A 43 -3.31 17.88 7.24
N THR A 44 -4.31 17.54 6.40
CA THR A 44 -4.35 16.27 5.67
C THR A 44 -3.13 16.11 4.77
N ASP A 45 -2.69 17.18 4.11
CA ASP A 45 -1.50 17.23 3.27
C ASP A 45 -0.22 16.86 4.05
N ARG A 46 -0.08 17.40 5.27
CA ARG A 46 1.04 17.08 6.17
C ARG A 46 0.98 15.66 6.68
N ALA A 47 -0.22 15.19 7.03
CA ALA A 47 -0.41 13.83 7.49
C ALA A 47 -0.06 12.79 6.39
N LEU A 48 -0.43 13.06 5.14
CA LEU A 48 -0.06 12.20 4.00
C LEU A 48 1.46 12.14 3.81
N VAL A 49 2.13 13.29 3.79
CA VAL A 49 3.60 13.33 3.65
C VAL A 49 4.28 12.66 4.85
N ALA A 50 3.76 12.85 6.07
CA ALA A 50 4.26 12.18 7.26
C ALA A 50 4.12 10.65 7.16
N GLY A 51 2.97 10.17 6.70
CA GLY A 51 2.75 8.74 6.44
C GLY A 51 3.72 8.17 5.39
N LEU A 52 3.99 8.91 4.32
CA LEU A 52 4.97 8.52 3.29
C LEU A 52 6.42 8.51 3.81
N LEU A 53 6.72 9.29 4.84
CA LEU A 53 8.00 9.27 5.57
C LEU A 53 8.06 8.11 6.56
N GLY A 54 6.95 7.44 6.83
CA GLY A 54 6.86 6.41 7.85
C GLY A 54 6.78 6.96 9.27
N LEU A 55 6.29 8.18 9.46
CA LEU A 55 6.04 8.72 10.78
C LEU A 55 4.78 8.09 11.38
N ALA A 56 4.81 7.89 12.69
CA ALA A 56 3.66 7.37 13.42
C ALA A 56 2.51 8.38 13.46
N VAL A 57 1.28 7.92 13.69
CA VAL A 57 0.07 8.77 13.66
C VAL A 57 0.04 9.86 14.73
N ASP A 58 0.82 9.71 15.79
CA ASP A 58 1.00 10.65 16.89
C ASP A 58 2.40 11.29 16.94
N ASP A 59 3.19 11.14 15.86
CA ASP A 59 4.53 11.68 15.81
C ASP A 59 4.49 13.22 15.86
N PRO A 60 5.19 13.87 16.81
CA PRO A 60 5.17 15.32 16.94
C PRO A 60 5.76 16.06 15.74
N ARG A 61 6.46 15.39 14.84
CA ARG A 61 7.02 15.97 13.60
C ARG A 61 6.00 16.08 12.46
N ILE A 62 4.79 15.54 12.59
CA ILE A 62 3.75 15.63 11.54
C ILE A 62 3.53 17.06 11.04
N PRO A 63 3.44 18.09 11.91
CA PRO A 63 3.31 19.48 11.46
C PRO A 63 4.47 19.97 10.58
N GLU A 64 5.65 19.38 10.72
CA GLU A 64 6.88 19.73 10.00
C GLU A 64 7.24 18.72 8.91
N SER A 65 6.31 17.82 8.55
CA SER A 65 6.56 16.71 7.62
C SER A 65 7.11 17.14 6.26
N PHE A 66 6.78 18.34 5.78
CA PHE A 66 7.32 18.87 4.53
C PHE A 66 8.83 19.17 4.62
N GLU A 67 9.28 19.68 5.76
CA GLU A 67 10.72 19.90 5.98
C GLU A 67 11.44 18.57 6.20
N GLU A 68 10.83 17.63 6.92
CA GLU A 68 11.37 16.29 7.09
C GLU A 68 11.50 15.56 5.74
N ALA A 69 10.52 15.71 4.85
CA ALA A 69 10.57 15.16 3.50
C ALA A 69 11.76 15.72 2.70
N LYS A 70 11.97 17.03 2.74
CA LYS A 70 13.13 17.66 2.10
C LYS A 70 14.46 17.16 2.67
N LYS A 71 14.56 17.04 4.00
CA LYS A 71 15.75 16.48 4.67
C LYS A 71 16.02 15.03 4.25
N ALA A 72 14.96 14.24 4.05
CA ALA A 72 15.04 12.88 3.57
C ALA A 72 15.34 12.76 2.06
N GLY A 73 15.37 13.90 1.33
CA GLY A 73 15.53 13.91 -0.13
C GLY A 73 14.33 13.35 -0.87
N MET A 74 13.14 13.43 -0.28
CA MET A 74 11.89 13.03 -0.90
C MET A 74 11.31 14.21 -1.68
N GLU A 75 11.07 14.03 -2.97
CA GLU A 75 10.33 14.97 -3.79
C GLU A 75 8.84 14.60 -3.78
N PHE A 76 7.98 15.58 -3.54
CA PHE A 76 6.55 15.37 -3.52
C PHE A 76 5.79 16.55 -4.11
N SER A 77 4.60 16.29 -4.63
CA SER A 77 3.64 17.32 -5.03
C SER A 77 2.23 16.93 -4.60
N ILE A 78 1.42 17.90 -4.25
CA ILE A 78 0.03 17.71 -3.83
C ILE A 78 -0.86 18.51 -4.77
N GLN A 79 -1.80 17.82 -5.44
CA GLN A 79 -2.66 18.40 -6.46
C GLN A 79 -4.11 17.99 -6.23
N GLY A 80 -5.04 18.80 -6.73
CA GLY A 80 -6.46 18.46 -6.77
C GLY A 80 -6.79 17.57 -7.97
N ILE A 81 -7.63 16.57 -7.75
CA ILE A 81 -8.15 15.69 -8.79
C ILE A 81 -9.65 15.47 -8.63
N SER A 82 -10.34 15.17 -9.72
CA SER A 82 -11.72 14.68 -9.71
C SER A 82 -11.73 13.19 -10.03
N LEU A 83 -12.07 12.36 -9.04
CA LEU A 83 -12.21 10.92 -9.19
C LEU A 83 -13.68 10.56 -9.37
N GLN A 84 -14.01 9.80 -10.41
CA GLN A 84 -15.38 9.34 -10.64
C GLN A 84 -15.75 8.24 -9.64
N ASN A 85 -16.96 8.31 -9.10
CA ASN A 85 -17.49 7.31 -8.16
C ASN A 85 -16.65 7.10 -6.87
N ALA A 86 -15.71 7.99 -6.56
CA ALA A 86 -14.89 7.90 -5.37
C ALA A 86 -15.58 8.53 -4.15
N HIS A 87 -15.18 8.07 -2.95
CA HIS A 87 -15.63 8.68 -1.70
C HIS A 87 -15.14 10.15 -1.62
N PRO A 88 -15.91 11.09 -1.03
CA PRO A 88 -15.51 12.51 -0.94
C PRO A 88 -14.14 12.74 -0.26
N ASN A 89 -13.73 11.87 0.64
CA ASN A 89 -12.46 11.95 1.35
C ASN A 89 -11.43 10.99 0.74
N SER A 90 -11.29 10.97 -0.58
CA SER A 90 -10.34 10.11 -1.27
C SER A 90 -9.02 10.79 -1.56
N VAL A 91 -7.99 9.98 -1.60
CA VAL A 91 -6.64 10.35 -2.01
C VAL A 91 -6.17 9.34 -3.06
N LYS A 92 -5.56 9.85 -4.11
CA LYS A 92 -4.78 9.06 -5.05
C LYS A 92 -3.30 9.33 -4.78
N LEU A 93 -2.54 8.30 -4.50
CA LEU A 93 -1.10 8.34 -4.28
C LEU A 93 -0.40 7.73 -5.48
N GLU A 94 0.53 8.45 -6.07
CA GLU A 94 1.45 7.93 -7.09
C GLU A 94 2.86 7.99 -6.51
N VAL A 95 3.46 6.83 -6.28
CA VAL A 95 4.76 6.71 -5.65
C VAL A 95 5.74 6.08 -6.62
N THR A 96 6.91 6.72 -6.81
CA THR A 96 8.03 6.12 -7.53
C THR A 96 9.18 5.95 -6.56
N GLY A 97 9.59 4.71 -6.33
CA GLY A 97 10.73 4.38 -5.48
C GLY A 97 12.07 4.69 -6.15
N VAL A 98 13.15 4.67 -5.37
CA VAL A 98 14.53 4.88 -5.88
C VAL A 98 14.96 3.85 -6.94
N SER A 99 14.37 2.66 -6.93
CA SER A 99 14.56 1.62 -7.94
C SER A 99 13.81 1.88 -9.25
N GLY A 100 13.03 2.97 -9.35
CA GLY A 100 12.14 3.25 -10.47
C GLY A 100 10.82 2.47 -10.44
N ARG A 101 10.58 1.62 -9.44
CA ARG A 101 9.29 0.94 -9.25
C ARG A 101 8.20 1.97 -8.96
N LYS A 102 7.05 1.79 -9.59
CA LYS A 102 5.88 2.65 -9.41
C LYS A 102 4.79 1.92 -8.66
N LEU A 103 4.01 2.67 -7.92
CA LEU A 103 2.81 2.21 -7.25
C LEU A 103 1.77 3.34 -7.29
N GLU A 104 0.56 2.99 -7.71
CA GLU A 104 -0.60 3.87 -7.66
C GLU A 104 -1.63 3.28 -6.70
N VAL A 105 -2.12 4.09 -5.76
CA VAL A 105 -3.12 3.66 -4.77
C VAL A 105 -4.21 4.70 -4.66
N ILE A 106 -5.47 4.27 -4.73
CA ILE A 106 -6.62 5.11 -4.37
C ILE A 106 -7.21 4.58 -3.07
N GLY A 107 -7.23 5.43 -2.07
CA GLY A 107 -7.82 5.15 -0.77
C GLY A 107 -8.70 6.28 -0.27
N ALA A 108 -9.53 6.00 0.71
CA ALA A 108 -10.42 6.96 1.33
C ALA A 108 -10.45 6.83 2.83
N SER A 109 -10.59 7.95 3.53
CA SER A 109 -11.01 7.96 4.92
C SER A 109 -12.54 7.82 4.98
N ILE A 110 -13.00 6.76 5.65
CA ILE A 110 -14.43 6.43 5.77
C ILE A 110 -15.00 6.78 7.15
N GLY A 111 -14.24 7.56 7.93
CA GLY A 111 -14.61 8.01 9.27
C GLY A 111 -14.18 7.06 10.38
N GLY A 112 -14.14 7.57 11.62
CA GLY A 112 -13.73 6.79 12.79
C GLY A 112 -12.29 6.30 12.78
N GLY A 113 -11.38 7.01 12.14
CA GLY A 113 -9.97 6.60 11.99
C GLY A 113 -9.74 5.48 10.96
N ARG A 114 -10.81 4.99 10.31
CA ARG A 114 -10.72 3.88 9.34
C ARG A 114 -10.48 4.37 7.93
N ILE A 115 -9.75 3.58 7.18
CA ILE A 115 -9.51 3.78 5.75
C ILE A 115 -10.08 2.63 4.93
N ARG A 116 -10.22 2.87 3.63
CA ARG A 116 -10.53 1.85 2.64
C ARG A 116 -9.68 2.10 1.41
N ILE A 117 -8.92 1.09 1.01
CA ILE A 117 -8.23 1.08 -0.28
C ILE A 117 -9.20 0.55 -1.32
N SER A 118 -9.42 1.31 -2.39
CA SER A 118 -10.38 0.98 -3.46
C SER A 118 -9.74 0.62 -4.78
N GLU A 119 -8.47 0.99 -4.98
CA GLU A 119 -7.75 0.71 -6.22
C GLU A 119 -6.24 0.63 -5.98
N ILE A 120 -5.56 -0.28 -6.67
CA ILE A 120 -4.10 -0.37 -6.71
C ILE A 120 -3.66 -0.63 -8.16
N ASP A 121 -2.76 0.22 -8.68
CA ASP A 121 -2.22 0.15 -10.05
C ASP A 121 -3.34 0.03 -11.13
N GLY A 122 -4.45 0.76 -10.95
CA GLY A 122 -5.60 0.74 -11.86
C GLY A 122 -6.54 -0.47 -11.68
N LEU A 123 -6.23 -1.41 -10.80
CA LEU A 123 -7.09 -2.56 -10.52
C LEU A 123 -7.91 -2.34 -9.25
N THR A 124 -9.19 -2.68 -9.32
CA THR A 124 -10.08 -2.61 -8.17
C THR A 124 -9.52 -3.40 -7.01
N ALA A 125 -9.60 -2.83 -5.82
CA ALA A 125 -9.26 -3.47 -4.56
C ALA A 125 -10.33 -3.11 -3.52
N ASN A 126 -10.41 -3.85 -2.41
CA ASN A 126 -11.30 -3.48 -1.32
C ASN A 126 -10.80 -4.08 -0.01
N PHE A 127 -10.00 -3.32 0.73
CA PHE A 127 -9.50 -3.73 2.04
C PHE A 127 -9.25 -2.52 2.94
N SER A 128 -9.17 -2.78 4.24
CA SER A 128 -9.02 -1.73 5.26
C SER A 128 -7.56 -1.37 5.57
N GLY A 129 -6.63 -2.29 5.37
CA GLY A 129 -5.26 -2.18 5.85
C GLY A 129 -5.11 -2.39 7.37
N GLU A 130 -6.17 -2.78 8.08
CA GLU A 130 -6.12 -3.08 9.51
C GLU A 130 -5.50 -4.45 9.81
N ALA A 131 -5.59 -5.37 8.87
CA ALA A 131 -4.97 -6.70 8.95
C ALA A 131 -3.74 -6.78 8.04
N PRO A 132 -2.78 -7.68 8.33
CA PRO A 132 -1.70 -7.98 7.40
C PRO A 132 -2.28 -8.41 6.05
N THR A 133 -1.88 -7.75 4.98
CA THR A 133 -2.50 -7.91 3.66
C THR A 133 -1.44 -8.19 2.60
N LEU A 134 -1.64 -9.27 1.85
CA LEU A 134 -0.90 -9.54 0.62
C LEU A 134 -1.68 -9.04 -0.58
N VAL A 135 -1.02 -8.28 -1.45
CA VAL A 135 -1.51 -7.90 -2.77
C VAL A 135 -0.66 -8.62 -3.79
N VAL A 136 -1.23 -9.65 -4.43
CA VAL A 136 -0.52 -10.53 -5.35
C VAL A 136 -0.97 -10.27 -6.77
N TYR A 137 -0.08 -9.75 -7.61
CA TYR A 137 -0.31 -9.57 -9.03
C TYR A 137 0.02 -10.86 -9.76
N ASN A 138 -0.92 -11.36 -10.55
CA ASN A 138 -0.77 -12.63 -11.24
C ASN A 138 -1.45 -12.63 -12.61
N GLN A 139 -1.07 -13.58 -13.44
CA GLN A 139 -1.80 -13.88 -14.66
C GLN A 139 -3.13 -14.55 -14.33
N ASP A 140 -4.23 -14.15 -15.00
CA ASP A 140 -5.54 -14.76 -14.84
C ASP A 140 -5.57 -16.14 -15.53
N ARG A 141 -4.99 -17.15 -14.86
CA ARG A 141 -4.93 -18.53 -15.35
C ARG A 141 -5.14 -19.55 -14.23
N PRO A 142 -5.60 -20.78 -14.59
CA PRO A 142 -5.75 -21.85 -13.62
C PRO A 142 -4.45 -22.13 -12.86
N GLY A 143 -4.56 -22.36 -11.55
CA GLY A 143 -3.44 -22.73 -10.68
C GLY A 143 -2.81 -21.56 -9.92
N CYS A 144 -2.87 -20.31 -10.37
CA CYS A 144 -2.25 -19.19 -9.64
C CYS A 144 -2.82 -19.03 -8.22
N ILE A 145 -4.14 -19.09 -8.07
CA ILE A 145 -4.79 -19.02 -6.73
C ILE A 145 -4.32 -20.17 -5.85
N VAL A 146 -4.31 -21.40 -6.39
CA VAL A 146 -3.91 -22.61 -5.64
C VAL A 146 -2.48 -22.48 -5.13
N LYS A 147 -1.55 -22.00 -5.95
CA LYS A 147 -0.14 -21.79 -5.55
C LYS A 147 -0.03 -20.87 -4.35
N VAL A 148 -0.70 -19.71 -4.41
CA VAL A 148 -0.67 -18.73 -3.32
C VAL A 148 -1.30 -19.29 -2.05
N THR A 149 -2.51 -19.85 -2.13
CA THR A 149 -3.24 -20.37 -0.96
C THR A 149 -2.55 -21.59 -0.35
N SER A 150 -1.98 -22.50 -1.15
CA SER A 150 -1.22 -23.63 -0.65
C SER A 150 0.02 -23.18 0.09
N ARG A 151 0.77 -22.24 -0.46
CA ARG A 151 1.98 -21.69 0.18
C ARG A 151 1.67 -21.06 1.55
N LEU A 152 0.59 -20.28 1.63
CA LEU A 152 0.16 -19.68 2.90
C LEU A 152 -0.28 -20.76 3.90
N GLY A 153 -1.06 -21.75 3.45
CA GLY A 153 -1.50 -22.86 4.31
C GLY A 153 -0.35 -23.72 4.81
N GLU A 154 0.64 -24.05 3.97
CA GLU A 154 1.85 -24.78 4.36
C GLU A 154 2.69 -24.01 5.38
N ALA A 155 2.68 -22.67 5.30
CA ALA A 155 3.33 -21.80 6.27
C ALA A 155 2.52 -21.61 7.57
N GLY A 156 1.33 -22.22 7.69
CA GLY A 156 0.44 -22.09 8.84
C GLY A 156 -0.25 -20.73 8.94
N ILE A 157 -0.34 -19.99 7.82
CA ILE A 157 -0.94 -18.66 7.75
C ILE A 157 -2.42 -18.82 7.38
N ASN A 158 -3.30 -18.35 8.26
CA ASN A 158 -4.74 -18.39 8.03
C ASN A 158 -5.19 -17.19 7.19
N ILE A 159 -6.05 -17.46 6.21
CA ILE A 159 -6.64 -16.44 5.34
C ILE A 159 -7.97 -15.99 5.94
N GLY A 160 -8.06 -14.74 6.37
CA GLY A 160 -9.30 -14.13 6.88
C GLY A 160 -10.22 -13.69 5.75
N THR A 161 -9.69 -12.96 4.78
CA THR A 161 -10.43 -12.50 3.59
C THR A 161 -9.58 -12.68 2.35
N MET A 162 -10.22 -13.10 1.26
CA MET A 162 -9.58 -13.17 -0.05
C MET A 162 -10.50 -12.65 -1.13
N GLN A 163 -10.00 -11.75 -1.95
CA GLN A 163 -10.71 -11.18 -3.09
C GLN A 163 -9.80 -11.27 -4.32
N VAL A 164 -10.38 -11.60 -5.47
CA VAL A 164 -9.64 -11.66 -6.74
C VAL A 164 -10.32 -10.75 -7.73
N TYR A 165 -9.56 -9.82 -8.27
CA TYR A 165 -9.99 -8.88 -9.29
C TYR A 165 -9.19 -9.14 -10.56
N ARG A 166 -9.79 -8.90 -11.71
CA ARG A 166 -9.12 -9.01 -13.01
C ARG A 166 -9.59 -7.91 -13.95
N ASP A 167 -8.71 -7.49 -14.82
CA ASP A 167 -9.03 -6.54 -15.89
C ASP A 167 -9.86 -7.19 -17.00
N ALA A 168 -9.43 -8.39 -17.45
CA ALA A 168 -10.07 -9.16 -18.49
C ALA A 168 -9.80 -10.66 -18.28
N ARG A 169 -10.61 -11.49 -18.90
CA ARG A 169 -10.40 -12.94 -18.88
C ARG A 169 -9.08 -13.33 -19.55
N GLY A 170 -8.20 -14.01 -18.82
CA GLY A 170 -6.87 -14.39 -19.28
C GLY A 170 -5.84 -13.24 -19.30
N GLY A 171 -6.21 -12.06 -18.79
CA GLY A 171 -5.35 -10.91 -18.63
C GLY A 171 -4.61 -10.89 -17.30
N GLN A 172 -4.51 -9.70 -16.71
CA GLN A 172 -3.93 -9.53 -15.38
C GLN A 172 -4.99 -9.66 -14.29
N ALA A 173 -4.58 -10.20 -13.16
CA ALA A 173 -5.39 -10.29 -11.97
C ALA A 173 -4.61 -9.83 -10.73
N VAL A 174 -5.36 -9.41 -9.72
CA VAL A 174 -4.85 -9.07 -8.40
C VAL A 174 -5.62 -9.88 -7.36
N MET A 175 -4.90 -10.59 -6.50
CA MET A 175 -5.45 -11.17 -5.29
C MET A 175 -5.15 -10.23 -4.13
N VAL A 176 -6.16 -9.81 -3.40
CA VAL A 176 -6.04 -9.11 -2.12
C VAL A 176 -6.38 -10.10 -1.02
N ILE A 177 -5.43 -10.41 -0.16
CA ILE A 177 -5.53 -11.48 0.83
C ILE A 177 -5.19 -10.89 2.19
N GLU A 178 -6.20 -10.73 3.04
CA GLU A 178 -6.01 -10.37 4.44
C GLU A 178 -5.78 -11.65 5.25
N VAL A 179 -4.75 -11.67 6.07
CA VAL A 179 -4.32 -12.84 6.84
C VAL A 179 -4.28 -12.52 8.33
N ASP A 180 -4.40 -13.55 9.18
CA ASP A 180 -4.44 -13.40 10.63
C ASP A 180 -3.03 -13.27 11.25
N GLN A 181 -2.01 -13.78 10.55
CA GLN A 181 -0.63 -13.79 11.04
C GLN A 181 0.27 -12.97 10.12
N GLU A 182 1.38 -12.49 10.65
CA GLU A 182 2.44 -11.90 9.83
C GLU A 182 2.98 -12.92 8.82
N VAL A 183 3.22 -12.47 7.60
CA VAL A 183 3.81 -13.29 6.54
C VAL A 183 5.32 -13.14 6.56
N PRO A 184 6.08 -14.21 6.86
CA PRO A 184 7.54 -14.16 6.81
C PRO A 184 8.06 -13.78 5.42
N TYR A 185 9.14 -13.02 5.40
CA TYR A 185 9.75 -12.55 4.15
C TYR A 185 10.08 -13.71 3.19
N GLU A 186 10.55 -14.83 3.72
CA GLU A 186 10.88 -16.02 2.94
C GLU A 186 9.67 -16.52 2.15
N GLN A 187 8.47 -16.44 2.73
CA GLN A 187 7.24 -16.84 2.05
C GLN A 187 6.88 -15.89 0.92
N ILE A 188 7.07 -14.59 1.12
CA ILE A 188 6.85 -13.56 0.09
C ILE A 188 7.82 -13.79 -1.08
N ALA A 189 9.11 -13.97 -0.78
CA ALA A 189 10.15 -14.22 -1.78
C ALA A 189 9.94 -15.53 -2.56
N GLU A 190 9.37 -16.55 -1.93
CA GLU A 190 9.02 -17.81 -2.62
C GLU A 190 7.77 -17.64 -3.49
N LEU A 191 6.78 -16.87 -3.03
CA LEU A 191 5.61 -16.54 -3.86
C LEU A 191 6.00 -15.79 -5.14
N GLU A 192 6.94 -14.85 -5.06
CA GLU A 192 7.42 -14.10 -6.23
C GLU A 192 8.16 -14.96 -7.27
N LYS A 193 8.61 -16.15 -6.89
CA LYS A 193 9.25 -17.11 -7.82
C LYS A 193 8.25 -18.03 -8.53
N GLU A 194 7.00 -18.08 -8.05
CA GLU A 194 5.99 -18.94 -8.63
C GLU A 194 5.61 -18.49 -10.04
N ASP A 195 5.61 -19.45 -10.98
CA ASP A 195 5.21 -19.17 -12.35
C ASP A 195 3.79 -18.65 -12.42
N GLY A 196 3.61 -17.49 -13.05
CA GLY A 196 2.34 -16.75 -13.17
C GLY A 196 2.10 -15.73 -12.07
N ILE A 197 2.96 -15.64 -11.06
CA ILE A 197 3.00 -14.54 -10.10
C ILE A 197 3.99 -13.49 -10.62
N GLU A 198 3.55 -12.24 -10.70
CA GLU A 198 4.35 -11.15 -11.28
C GLU A 198 4.96 -10.24 -10.21
N LYS A 199 4.23 -10.03 -9.12
CA LYS A 199 4.64 -9.13 -8.03
C LYS A 199 3.84 -9.46 -6.78
N VAL A 200 4.48 -9.36 -5.63
CA VAL A 200 3.82 -9.44 -4.33
C VAL A 200 4.12 -8.17 -3.55
N ILE A 201 3.08 -7.53 -3.01
CA ILE A 201 3.19 -6.42 -2.05
C ILE A 201 2.64 -6.94 -0.73
N TYR A 202 3.38 -6.74 0.34
CA TYR A 202 2.94 -7.04 1.68
C TYR A 202 2.75 -5.75 2.46
N LEU A 203 1.56 -5.59 3.02
CA LEU A 203 1.17 -4.45 3.83
C LEU A 203 0.84 -4.96 5.23
N CYS A 204 1.49 -4.42 6.22
CA CYS A 204 1.25 -4.74 7.63
C CYS A 204 1.32 -3.44 8.43
N LEU A 205 0.33 -3.20 9.28
CA LEU A 205 0.43 -2.17 10.31
C LEU A 205 1.14 -2.79 11.51
N GLU A 206 2.27 -2.23 11.92
CA GLU A 206 2.90 -2.64 13.18
C GLU A 206 1.96 -2.26 14.34
N GLU A 207 1.50 -3.24 15.11
CA GLU A 207 0.89 -2.98 16.40
C GLU A 207 1.96 -2.38 17.32
N ARG A 208 1.57 -1.32 18.05
CA ARG A 208 2.39 -0.68 19.09
C ARG A 208 2.26 -1.39 20.40
#